data_8634ae4fd81a85857f6d06b59b9645d4
#
_entry.id   8634ae4fd81a85857f6d06b59b9645d4
#
_cell.length_a   1.000
_cell.length_b   1.000
_cell.length_c   1.000
_cell.angle_alpha   90.00
_cell.angle_beta   90.00
_cell.angle_gamma   90.00
#
_symmetry.space_group_name_H-M   'P 1'
#
loop_
_entity.id
_entity.type
_entity.pdbx_description
1 polymer ?
#
loop_
_entity_poly.entity_id
_entity_poly.type
_entity_poly.pdbx_seq_one_letter_code
_entity_poly.pdbx_strand_id
1 'polypeptide(L)' 'MKLFVFQSGAKAGLSAFTADSDGRTLPPKFAPWGITGIVPTAQALPRGLPRGVVEREIRSHGFQLWRLREK' A
#
# COMPACT_ATOMS: atom_id res chain seq x y z
N MET A 1 -3.43 12.86 -3.51
CA MET A 1 -2.20 12.03 -3.48
C MET A 1 -2.42 10.77 -4.31
N LYS A 2 -1.55 10.55 -5.26
CA LYS A 2 -1.56 9.32 -6.06
C LYS A 2 -0.91 8.20 -5.26
N LEU A 3 -1.56 7.06 -5.17
CA LEU A 3 -1.08 5.95 -4.38
C LEU A 3 -0.66 4.79 -5.26
N PHE A 4 0.39 4.11 -4.85
CA PHE A 4 0.89 2.91 -5.51
C PHE A 4 0.64 1.73 -4.58
N VAL A 5 0.14 0.63 -5.15
CA VAL A 5 -0.18 -0.57 -4.38
C VAL A 5 0.88 -1.60 -4.67
N PHE A 6 1.50 -2.09 -3.60
CA PHE A 6 2.51 -3.13 -3.69
C PHE A 6 2.06 -4.36 -2.93
N GLN A 7 2.54 -5.51 -3.37
CA GLN A 7 2.28 -6.77 -2.69
C GLN A 7 3.60 -7.39 -2.26
N SER A 8 3.63 -7.91 -1.03
CA SER A 8 4.80 -8.58 -0.50
C SER A 8 5.00 -9.94 -1.17
N GLY A 9 6.22 -10.22 -1.60
CA GLY A 9 6.59 -11.55 -2.08
C GLY A 9 7.00 -12.48 -0.95
N ALA A 10 7.24 -11.94 0.24
CA ALA A 10 7.65 -12.73 1.40
C ALA A 10 6.47 -13.18 2.25
N LYS A 11 5.36 -12.44 2.23
CA LYS A 11 4.20 -12.77 3.05
C LYS A 11 2.93 -12.70 2.22
N ALA A 12 2.32 -13.85 2.01
CA ALA A 12 1.10 -13.95 1.20
C ALA A 12 -0.03 -13.12 1.81
N GLY A 13 -0.77 -12.41 0.95
CA GLY A 13 -1.91 -11.61 1.36
C GLY A 13 -1.57 -10.26 1.97
N LEU A 14 -0.28 -9.91 2.08
CA LEU A 14 0.12 -8.62 2.61
C LEU A 14 0.37 -7.65 1.49
N SER A 15 -0.28 -6.49 1.57
CA SER A 15 -0.15 -5.43 0.59
C SER A 15 0.17 -4.11 1.30
N ALA A 16 0.60 -3.12 0.54
CA ALA A 16 0.93 -1.82 1.08
C ALA A 16 0.57 -0.73 0.09
N PHE A 17 0.16 0.42 0.63
CA PHE A 17 0.01 1.65 -0.14
C PHE A 17 1.19 2.55 0.15
N THR A 18 1.70 3.22 -0.86
CA THR A 18 2.76 4.22 -0.70
C THR A 18 2.61 5.28 -1.78
N ALA A 19 3.18 6.44 -1.54
CA ALA A 19 3.22 7.51 -2.53
C ALA A 19 4.48 7.43 -3.40
N ASP A 20 5.38 6.50 -3.09
CA ASP A 20 6.64 6.34 -3.82
C ASP A 20 6.48 5.23 -4.87
N SER A 21 6.63 5.61 -6.15
CA SER A 21 6.46 4.64 -7.25
C SER A 21 7.50 3.52 -7.21
N ASP A 22 8.63 3.73 -6.56
CA ASP A 22 9.66 2.71 -6.43
C ASP A 22 9.53 1.87 -5.17
N GLY A 23 8.62 2.23 -4.27
CA GLY A 23 8.40 1.47 -3.05
C GLY A 23 9.54 1.53 -2.05
N ARG A 24 10.38 2.58 -2.10
CA ARG A 24 11.56 2.66 -1.24
C ARG A 24 11.23 2.81 0.24
N THR A 25 10.04 3.29 0.55
CA THR A 25 9.62 3.48 1.93
C THR A 25 9.05 2.21 2.55
N LEU A 26 8.86 1.15 1.76
CA LEU A 26 8.26 -0.08 2.26
C LEU A 26 9.22 -0.89 3.13
N PRO A 27 8.68 -1.62 4.14
CA PRO A 27 9.55 -2.38 5.05
C PRO A 27 10.35 -3.45 4.30
N PRO A 28 11.67 -3.48 4.47
CA PRO A 28 12.50 -4.47 3.77
C PRO A 28 12.27 -5.90 4.26
N LYS A 29 11.76 -6.08 5.46
CA LYS A 29 11.53 -7.43 6.00
C LYS A 29 10.45 -8.20 5.26
N PHE A 30 9.62 -7.51 4.48
CA PHE A 30 8.59 -8.15 3.66
C PHE A 30 8.93 -8.12 2.18
N ALA A 31 10.15 -7.71 1.83
CA ALA A 31 10.60 -7.69 0.46
C ALA A 31 10.75 -9.12 -0.08
N PRO A 32 10.67 -9.32 -1.38
CA PRO A 32 10.54 -8.27 -2.41
C PRO A 32 9.12 -7.75 -2.52
N TRP A 33 9.01 -6.48 -2.90
CA TRP A 33 7.71 -5.85 -3.13
C TRP A 33 7.48 -5.71 -4.62
N GLY A 34 6.32 -6.15 -5.06
CA GLY A 34 5.92 -6.01 -6.47
C GLY A 34 4.74 -5.08 -6.59
N ILE A 35 4.80 -4.15 -7.55
CA ILE A 35 3.69 -3.24 -7.77
C ILE A 35 2.54 -4.00 -8.41
N THR A 36 1.33 -3.83 -7.88
CA THR A 36 0.14 -4.51 -8.38
C THR A 36 -0.93 -3.54 -8.88
N GLY A 37 -0.78 -2.25 -8.58
CA GLY A 37 -1.76 -1.28 -9.04
C GLY A 37 -1.40 0.13 -8.68
N ILE A 38 -2.19 1.05 -9.24
CA ILE A 38 -2.06 2.48 -8.98
C ILE A 38 -3.45 3.02 -8.70
N VAL A 39 -3.57 3.83 -7.64
CA VAL A 39 -4.83 4.47 -7.30
C VAL A 39 -4.66 5.96 -7.53
N PRO A 40 -5.31 6.52 -8.57
CA PRO A 40 -5.20 7.95 -8.84
C PRO A 40 -5.74 8.81 -7.69
N THR A 41 -5.31 10.07 -7.67
CA THR A 41 -5.83 11.03 -6.71
C THR A 41 -7.36 11.07 -6.78
N ALA A 42 -7.99 11.08 -5.62
CA ALA A 42 -9.44 11.17 -5.44
C ALA A 42 -10.22 9.90 -5.82
N GLN A 43 -9.55 8.84 -6.25
CA GLN A 43 -10.23 7.58 -6.48
C GLN A 43 -10.37 6.82 -5.16
N ALA A 44 -11.49 6.13 -4.97
CA ALA A 44 -11.71 5.32 -3.77
C ALA A 44 -10.74 4.15 -3.72
N LEU A 45 -10.34 3.78 -2.51
CA LEU A 45 -9.47 2.63 -2.31
C LEU A 45 -10.28 1.33 -2.36
N PRO A 46 -9.62 0.21 -2.69
CA PRO A 46 -10.30 -1.07 -2.71
C PRO A 46 -10.80 -1.45 -1.33
N ARG A 47 -11.88 -2.24 -1.29
CA ARG A 47 -12.49 -2.78 -0.07
C ARG A 47 -13.00 -1.72 0.89
N GLY A 48 -13.29 -0.52 0.40
CA GLY A 48 -13.83 0.53 1.24
C GLY A 48 -12.87 1.08 2.27
N LEU A 49 -11.57 0.90 2.08
CA LEU A 49 -10.58 1.45 2.99
C LEU A 49 -10.68 2.98 3.02
N PRO A 50 -10.57 3.59 4.21
CA PRO A 50 -10.69 5.03 4.32
C PRO A 50 -9.45 5.73 3.80
N ARG A 51 -9.59 6.41 2.67
CA ARG A 51 -8.47 7.04 1.99
C ARG A 51 -7.78 8.09 2.85
N GLY A 52 -8.55 8.88 3.61
CA GLY A 52 -7.96 9.91 4.47
C GLY A 52 -7.04 9.34 5.53
N VAL A 53 -7.42 8.21 6.11
CA VAL A 53 -6.58 7.54 7.11
C VAL A 53 -5.34 6.98 6.47
N VAL A 54 -5.48 6.34 5.30
CA VAL A 54 -4.33 5.76 4.59
C VAL A 54 -3.34 6.85 4.20
N GLU A 55 -3.83 7.98 3.68
CA GLU A 55 -2.94 9.07 3.30
C GLU A 55 -2.22 9.67 4.51
N ARG A 56 -2.90 9.75 5.65
CA ARG A 56 -2.27 10.25 6.87
C ARG A 56 -1.15 9.33 7.32
N GLU A 57 -1.37 8.00 7.27
CA GLU A 57 -0.34 7.05 7.65
C GLU A 57 0.85 7.09 6.70
N ILE A 58 0.59 7.30 5.42
CA ILE A 58 1.67 7.43 4.45
C ILE A 58 2.52 8.67 4.75
N ARG A 59 1.87 9.78 5.12
CA ARG A 59 2.62 10.99 5.48
C ARG A 59 3.46 10.81 6.73
N SER A 60 2.98 10.00 7.67
CA SER A 60 3.68 9.77 8.95
C SER A 60 4.77 8.72 8.83
N HIS A 61 4.50 7.63 8.11
CA HIS A 61 5.37 6.46 8.10
C HIS A 61 5.92 6.11 6.73
N GLY A 62 5.41 6.73 5.67
CA GLY A 62 5.83 6.45 4.31
C GLY A 62 5.01 5.36 3.62
N PHE A 63 4.19 4.63 4.36
CA PHE A 63 3.40 3.54 3.80
C PHE A 63 2.25 3.18 4.74
N GLN A 64 1.30 2.41 4.23
CA GLN A 64 0.24 1.82 5.03
C GLN A 64 0.09 0.36 4.61
N LEU A 65 0.32 -0.56 5.54
CA LEU A 65 0.14 -1.98 5.28
C LEU A 65 -1.33 -2.37 5.42
N TRP A 66 -1.74 -3.36 4.62
CA TRP A 66 -3.05 -3.94 4.80
C TRP A 66 -3.02 -5.40 4.34
N ARG A 67 -3.93 -6.19 4.89
CA ARG A 67 -4.00 -7.60 4.58
C ARG A 67 -5.28 -7.94 3.87
N LEU A 68 -5.14 -8.79 2.85
CA LEU A 68 -6.28 -9.40 2.22
C LEU A 68 -6.66 -10.62 3.05
N ARG A 69 -7.82 -10.57 3.67
CA ARG A 69 -8.30 -11.72 4.44
C ARG A 69 -9.04 -12.65 3.54
N GLU A 70 -8.66 -13.90 3.60
CA GLU A 70 -9.39 -14.97 2.93
C GLU A 70 -10.07 -15.84 3.96
N LYS A 71 -11.21 -16.32 3.59
CA LYS A 71 -11.96 -17.24 4.45
C LYS A 71 -11.60 -18.66 4.19
#